data_626b30d8ad37ea108c3e98eef5ca1617
#
_entry.id   626b30d8ad37ea108c3e98eef5ca1617
#
_cell.length_a   1.000
_cell.length_b   1.000
_cell.length_c   1.000
_cell.angle_alpha   90.00
_cell.angle_beta   90.00
_cell.angle_gamma   90.00
#
_symmetry.space_group_name_H-M   'P 1'
#
loop_
_entity.id
_entity.type
_entity.pdbx_description
1 polymer ?
#
loop_
_entity_poly.entity_id
_entity_poly.type
_entity_poly.pdbx_seq_one_letter_code
_entity_poly.pdbx_strand_id
1 'polypeptide(L)'
;LFELACEEQMSDQIRAELKQIGAIFDQDAEYLRLLNARSLEPAVRKQLLEEAFEDAHPYLLNFMKLLIDRGAMDYFPECAAAYRARYNDMMGIAEAQVVSAAPLTQAQIDALRARLAEISGKNVELHLRVEPELIGGVCVDLLGRRYDNTVRTRLQQLRRNLTEQE
;
A
#
# COMPACT_ATOMS: atom_id res chain seq x y z
N LEU A 1 3.19 -17.39 5.38
CA LEU A 1 1.89 -17.08 4.75
C LEU A 1 2.01 -16.98 3.22
N PHE A 2 2.93 -16.14 2.68
CA PHE A 2 3.05 -15.93 1.23
C PHE A 2 3.39 -17.22 0.46
N GLU A 3 4.36 -18.00 0.92
CA GLU A 3 4.77 -19.26 0.30
C GLU A 3 3.60 -20.26 0.27
N LEU A 4 2.89 -20.43 1.39
CA LEU A 4 1.71 -21.29 1.44
C LEU A 4 0.60 -20.83 0.50
N ALA A 5 0.37 -19.52 0.41
CA ALA A 5 -0.63 -18.95 -0.49
C ALA A 5 -0.27 -19.18 -1.98
N CYS A 6 1.02 -19.20 -2.33
CA CYS A 6 1.49 -19.51 -3.68
C CYS A 6 1.34 -20.99 -3.99
N GLU A 7 1.70 -21.90 -3.07
CA GLU A 7 1.57 -23.35 -3.23
C GLU A 7 0.11 -23.77 -3.46
N GLU A 8 -0.82 -23.14 -2.74
CA GLU A 8 -2.27 -23.41 -2.84
C GLU A 8 -2.98 -22.57 -3.92
N GLN A 9 -2.23 -21.77 -4.70
CA GLN A 9 -2.77 -20.88 -5.76
C GLN A 9 -3.82 -19.85 -5.26
N MET A 10 -3.67 -19.40 -4.00
CA MET A 10 -4.60 -18.48 -3.33
C MET A 10 -3.97 -17.10 -3.04
N SER A 11 -2.86 -16.79 -3.69
CA SER A 11 -2.12 -15.54 -3.47
C SER A 11 -2.95 -14.28 -3.74
N ASP A 12 -3.83 -14.30 -4.75
CA ASP A 12 -4.74 -13.19 -5.08
C ASP A 12 -5.81 -12.99 -4.00
N GLN A 13 -6.41 -14.09 -3.56
CA GLN A 13 -7.46 -14.05 -2.53
C GLN A 13 -6.89 -13.51 -1.20
N ILE A 14 -5.78 -14.06 -0.74
CA ILE A 14 -5.12 -13.60 0.50
C ILE A 14 -4.70 -12.14 0.40
N ARG A 15 -4.21 -11.67 -0.78
CA ARG A 15 -3.90 -10.27 -1.02
C ARG A 15 -5.14 -9.38 -0.85
N ALA A 16 -6.26 -9.77 -1.43
CA ALA A 16 -7.52 -9.03 -1.36
C ALA A 16 -8.03 -8.94 0.09
N GLU A 17 -8.03 -10.06 0.82
CA GLU A 17 -8.45 -10.12 2.22
C GLU A 17 -7.53 -9.30 3.14
N LEU A 18 -6.20 -9.39 2.97
CA LEU A 18 -5.24 -8.56 3.72
C LEU A 18 -5.50 -7.06 3.52
N LYS A 19 -5.84 -6.65 2.30
CA LYS A 19 -6.20 -5.25 2.00
C LYS A 19 -7.50 -4.83 2.69
N GLN A 20 -8.52 -5.69 2.67
CA GLN A 20 -9.81 -5.42 3.33
C GLN A 20 -9.66 -5.33 4.85
N ILE A 21 -8.96 -6.28 5.46
CA ILE A 21 -8.73 -6.31 6.91
C ILE A 21 -7.87 -5.11 7.33
N GLY A 22 -6.84 -4.76 6.54
CA GLY A 22 -6.04 -3.57 6.78
C GLY A 22 -6.87 -2.29 6.78
N ALA A 23 -7.80 -2.14 5.84
CA ALA A 23 -8.70 -1.00 5.79
C ALA A 23 -9.66 -0.94 7.00
N ILE A 24 -10.09 -2.09 7.54
CA ILE A 24 -10.89 -2.15 8.77
C ILE A 24 -10.06 -1.68 9.96
N PHE A 25 -8.82 -2.14 10.10
CA PHE A 25 -7.92 -1.71 11.19
C PHE A 25 -7.53 -0.23 11.10
N ASP A 26 -7.44 0.33 9.88
CA ASP A 26 -7.21 1.76 9.68
C ASP A 26 -8.43 2.61 10.11
N GLN A 27 -9.64 2.10 9.93
CA GLN A 27 -10.89 2.76 10.36
C GLN A 27 -11.13 2.61 11.86
N ASP A 28 -10.78 1.47 12.44
CA ASP A 28 -10.97 1.15 13.86
C ASP A 28 -9.64 0.75 14.52
N ALA A 29 -8.82 1.75 14.80
CA ALA A 29 -7.56 1.55 15.51
C ALA A 29 -7.74 1.06 16.96
N GLU A 30 -8.93 1.24 17.55
CA GLU A 30 -9.23 0.76 18.89
C GLU A 30 -9.38 -0.76 18.90
N TYR A 31 -9.98 -1.32 17.85
CA TYR A 31 -10.09 -2.76 17.69
C TYR A 31 -8.71 -3.44 17.56
N LEU A 32 -7.80 -2.85 16.80
CA LEU A 32 -6.42 -3.36 16.69
C LEU A 32 -5.70 -3.33 18.06
N ARG A 33 -5.89 -2.26 18.84
CA ARG A 33 -5.36 -2.15 20.21
C ARG A 33 -5.96 -3.19 21.14
N LEU A 34 -7.26 -3.47 21.02
CA LEU A 34 -7.95 -4.50 21.81
C LEU A 34 -7.35 -5.88 21.56
N LEU A 35 -7.11 -6.24 20.29
CA LEU A 35 -6.47 -7.51 19.90
C LEU A 35 -5.03 -7.64 20.42
N ASN A 36 -4.36 -6.51 20.69
CA ASN A 36 -3.00 -6.48 21.25
C ASN A 36 -2.96 -6.28 22.77
N ALA A 37 -4.12 -6.05 23.41
CA ALA A 37 -4.21 -5.75 24.83
C ALA A 37 -3.79 -6.95 25.68
N ARG A 38 -2.69 -6.81 26.44
CA ARG A 38 -2.18 -7.85 27.34
C ARG A 38 -3.07 -8.09 28.57
N SER A 39 -4.03 -7.21 28.84
CA SER A 39 -5.04 -7.37 29.89
C SER A 39 -6.07 -8.42 29.58
N LEU A 40 -6.24 -8.80 28.32
CA LEU A 40 -7.15 -9.85 27.89
C LEU A 40 -6.37 -11.15 27.61
N GLU A 41 -6.96 -12.27 28.00
CA GLU A 41 -6.40 -13.58 27.71
C GLU A 41 -6.30 -13.81 26.18
N PRO A 42 -5.23 -14.48 25.71
CA PRO A 42 -5.10 -14.78 24.29
C PRO A 42 -6.29 -15.52 23.67
N ALA A 43 -6.93 -16.40 24.46
CA ALA A 43 -8.13 -17.14 24.01
C ALA A 43 -9.29 -16.22 23.68
N VAL A 44 -9.55 -15.21 24.53
CA VAL A 44 -10.62 -14.22 24.32
C VAL A 44 -10.34 -13.37 23.09
N ARG A 45 -9.08 -12.92 22.92
CA ARG A 45 -8.68 -12.12 21.75
C ARG A 45 -8.82 -12.89 20.44
N LYS A 46 -8.49 -14.19 20.46
CA LYS A 46 -8.68 -15.08 19.29
C LYS A 46 -10.16 -15.29 18.96
N GLN A 47 -11.01 -15.44 19.98
CA GLN A 47 -12.45 -15.57 19.78
C GLN A 47 -13.02 -14.29 19.14
N LEU A 48 -12.66 -13.10 19.66
CA LEU A 48 -13.06 -11.82 19.07
C LEU A 48 -12.63 -11.68 17.62
N LEU A 49 -11.41 -12.16 17.29
CA LEU A 49 -10.92 -12.18 15.92
C LEU A 49 -11.74 -13.10 15.02
N GLU A 50 -12.08 -14.31 15.49
CA GLU A 50 -12.87 -15.28 14.74
C GLU A 50 -14.29 -14.77 14.47
N GLU A 51 -14.93 -14.15 15.48
CA GLU A 51 -16.27 -13.57 15.35
C GLU A 51 -16.30 -12.39 14.38
N ALA A 52 -15.24 -11.55 14.37
CA ALA A 52 -15.19 -10.39 13.49
C ALA A 52 -14.84 -10.72 12.03
N PHE A 53 -14.11 -11.81 11.80
CA PHE A 53 -13.59 -12.22 10.49
C PHE A 53 -13.99 -13.66 10.15
N GLU A 54 -15.25 -14.03 10.43
CA GLU A 54 -15.78 -15.39 10.20
C GLU A 54 -15.62 -15.86 8.74
N ASP A 55 -15.74 -14.93 7.79
CA ASP A 55 -15.62 -15.19 6.35
C ASP A 55 -14.17 -15.18 5.83
N ALA A 56 -13.18 -14.85 6.68
CA ALA A 56 -11.80 -14.76 6.23
C ALA A 56 -11.17 -16.14 6.01
N HIS A 57 -10.22 -16.19 5.07
CA HIS A 57 -9.55 -17.44 4.74
C HIS A 57 -8.83 -18.05 5.97
N PRO A 58 -8.92 -19.37 6.21
CA PRO A 58 -8.35 -20.02 7.38
C PRO A 58 -6.85 -19.78 7.60
N TYR A 59 -6.06 -19.68 6.52
CA TYR A 59 -4.63 -19.36 6.61
C TYR A 59 -4.37 -17.94 7.13
N LEU A 60 -5.21 -16.99 6.73
CA LEU A 60 -5.10 -15.61 7.21
C LEU A 60 -5.54 -15.50 8.67
N LEU A 61 -6.64 -16.16 9.05
CA LEU A 61 -7.08 -16.26 10.45
C LEU A 61 -5.99 -16.89 11.33
N ASN A 62 -5.39 -18.00 10.90
CA ASN A 62 -4.31 -18.65 11.65
C ASN A 62 -3.08 -17.74 11.76
N PHE A 63 -2.75 -16.99 10.71
CA PHE A 63 -1.67 -16.02 10.76
C PHE A 63 -1.94 -14.91 11.79
N MET A 64 -3.16 -14.35 11.81
CA MET A 64 -3.53 -13.33 12.79
C MET A 64 -3.56 -13.89 14.21
N LYS A 65 -4.00 -15.14 14.43
CA LYS A 65 -3.92 -15.82 15.72
C LYS A 65 -2.47 -15.98 16.22
N LEU A 66 -1.54 -16.26 15.31
CA LEU A 66 -0.11 -16.32 15.66
C LEU A 66 0.42 -14.93 16.06
N LEU A 67 -0.03 -13.86 15.42
CA LEU A 67 0.32 -12.50 15.83
C LEU A 67 -0.24 -12.16 17.22
N ILE A 68 -1.46 -12.60 17.54
CA ILE A 68 -2.06 -12.45 18.88
C ILE A 68 -1.23 -13.18 19.93
N ASP A 69 -0.84 -14.43 19.68
CA ASP A 69 -0.03 -15.24 20.60
C ASP A 69 1.31 -14.59 20.91
N ARG A 70 1.88 -13.90 19.92
CA ARG A 70 3.16 -13.19 20.06
C ARG A 70 3.01 -11.75 20.58
N GLY A 71 1.78 -11.25 20.76
CA GLY A 71 1.52 -9.86 21.11
C GLY A 71 2.05 -8.88 20.04
N ALA A 72 1.91 -9.26 18.79
CA ALA A 72 2.51 -8.59 17.63
C ALA A 72 1.47 -8.11 16.60
N MET A 73 0.21 -7.94 17.01
CA MET A 73 -0.85 -7.46 16.11
C MET A 73 -0.58 -6.06 15.56
N ASP A 74 0.18 -5.23 16.28
CA ASP A 74 0.58 -3.89 15.79
C ASP A 74 1.43 -3.97 14.52
N TYR A 75 2.09 -5.11 14.24
CA TYR A 75 2.87 -5.35 13.02
C TYR A 75 2.04 -5.91 11.85
N PHE A 76 0.72 -6.01 12.00
CA PHE A 76 -0.14 -6.49 10.91
C PHE A 76 -0.02 -5.63 9.64
N PRO A 77 -0.02 -4.27 9.70
CA PRO A 77 0.15 -3.42 8.52
C PRO A 77 1.47 -3.68 7.78
N GLU A 78 2.57 -3.84 8.51
CA GLU A 78 3.89 -4.14 7.93
C GLU A 78 3.92 -5.52 7.30
N CYS A 79 3.27 -6.51 7.93
CA CYS A 79 3.14 -7.84 7.36
C CYS A 79 2.32 -7.84 6.07
N ALA A 80 1.22 -7.09 6.03
CA ALA A 80 0.40 -6.91 4.83
C ALA A 80 1.18 -6.20 3.71
N ALA A 81 1.96 -5.17 4.05
CA ALA A 81 2.84 -4.47 3.11
C ALA A 81 3.93 -5.40 2.56
N ALA A 82 4.57 -6.22 3.42
CA ALA A 82 5.57 -7.21 3.02
C ALA A 82 4.98 -8.30 2.10
N TYR A 83 3.75 -8.76 2.38
CA TYR A 83 3.04 -9.69 1.52
C TYR A 83 2.79 -9.09 0.13
N ARG A 84 2.28 -7.85 0.10
CA ARG A 84 2.00 -7.11 -1.14
C ARG A 84 3.28 -6.91 -1.97
N ALA A 85 4.39 -6.54 -1.34
CA ALA A 85 5.67 -6.38 -2.03
C ALA A 85 6.12 -7.67 -2.72
N ARG A 86 6.07 -8.82 -2.01
CA ARG A 86 6.42 -10.13 -2.57
C ARG A 86 5.48 -10.55 -3.69
N TYR A 87 4.17 -10.32 -3.52
CA TYR A 87 3.17 -10.59 -4.54
C TYR A 87 3.44 -9.77 -5.81
N ASN A 88 3.71 -8.47 -5.66
CA ASN A 88 3.99 -7.56 -6.76
C ASN A 88 5.27 -7.96 -7.52
N ASP A 89 6.31 -8.38 -6.80
CA ASP A 89 7.54 -8.89 -7.42
C ASP A 89 7.29 -10.17 -8.22
N MET A 90 6.52 -11.11 -7.68
CA MET A 90 6.16 -12.35 -8.36
C MET A 90 5.34 -12.10 -9.63
N MET A 91 4.38 -11.17 -9.56
CA MET A 91 3.47 -10.83 -10.67
C MET A 91 4.06 -9.80 -11.64
N GLY A 92 5.27 -9.30 -11.39
CA GLY A 92 5.87 -8.26 -12.21
C GLY A 92 5.07 -6.95 -12.18
N ILE A 93 4.49 -6.60 -11.04
CA ILE A 93 3.73 -5.36 -10.83
C ILE A 93 4.64 -4.31 -10.18
N ALA A 94 4.63 -3.09 -10.69
CA ALA A 94 5.26 -1.94 -10.09
C ALA A 94 4.19 -0.99 -9.55
N GLU A 95 4.24 -0.67 -8.25
CA GLU A 95 3.38 0.37 -7.67
C GLU A 95 3.97 1.75 -7.93
N ALA A 96 3.14 2.68 -8.37
CA ALA A 96 3.50 4.08 -8.53
C ALA A 96 2.58 4.98 -7.70
N GLN A 97 3.18 5.73 -6.78
CA GLN A 97 2.49 6.79 -6.04
C GLN A 97 2.46 8.04 -6.92
N VAL A 98 1.27 8.53 -7.20
CA VAL A 98 1.07 9.70 -8.09
C VAL A 98 0.37 10.79 -7.30
N VAL A 99 1.05 11.91 -7.13
CA VAL A 99 0.49 13.10 -6.48
C VAL A 99 0.27 14.18 -7.55
N SER A 100 -0.96 14.67 -7.67
CA SER A 100 -1.34 15.70 -8.65
C SER A 100 -1.99 16.89 -7.97
N ALA A 101 -1.88 18.08 -8.57
CA ALA A 101 -2.52 19.31 -8.07
C ALA A 101 -4.05 19.29 -8.24
N ALA A 102 -4.55 18.54 -9.22
CA ALA A 102 -5.96 18.39 -9.54
C ALA A 102 -6.27 16.94 -9.93
N PRO A 103 -7.53 16.50 -9.84
CA PRO A 103 -7.92 15.17 -10.29
C PRO A 103 -7.54 14.94 -11.75
N LEU A 104 -6.92 13.80 -12.03
CA LEU A 104 -6.53 13.40 -13.38
C LEU A 104 -7.73 12.81 -14.13
N THR A 105 -7.84 13.09 -15.40
CA THR A 105 -8.83 12.45 -16.28
C THR A 105 -8.42 11.00 -16.57
N GLN A 106 -9.38 10.15 -16.95
CA GLN A 106 -9.08 8.76 -17.28
C GLN A 106 -8.04 8.63 -18.40
N ALA A 107 -8.10 9.46 -19.42
CA ALA A 107 -7.12 9.49 -20.51
C ALA A 107 -5.69 9.82 -20.01
N GLN A 108 -5.57 10.74 -19.04
CA GLN A 108 -4.27 11.08 -18.42
C GLN A 108 -3.74 9.93 -17.56
N ILE A 109 -4.61 9.25 -16.81
CA ILE A 109 -4.26 8.07 -16.01
C ILE A 109 -3.73 6.95 -16.91
N ASP A 110 -4.41 6.67 -18.01
CA ASP A 110 -4.02 5.59 -18.93
C ASP A 110 -2.72 5.93 -19.68
N ALA A 111 -2.54 7.17 -20.12
CA ALA A 111 -1.29 7.63 -20.70
C ALA A 111 -0.11 7.56 -19.72
N LEU A 112 -0.34 7.96 -18.46
CA LEU A 112 0.68 7.89 -17.42
C LEU A 112 1.06 6.43 -17.12
N ARG A 113 0.06 5.55 -16.99
CA ARG A 113 0.28 4.11 -16.77
C ARG A 113 1.13 3.50 -17.89
N ALA A 114 0.77 3.77 -19.15
CA ALA A 114 1.50 3.27 -20.30
C ALA A 114 2.97 3.73 -20.28
N ARG A 115 3.21 5.01 -20.00
CA ARG A 115 4.55 5.57 -19.93
C ARG A 115 5.40 5.00 -18.80
N LEU A 116 4.80 4.79 -17.62
CA LEU A 116 5.48 4.17 -16.49
C LEU A 116 5.75 2.69 -16.72
N ALA A 117 4.86 1.99 -17.43
CA ALA A 117 5.06 0.61 -17.83
C ALA A 117 6.26 0.47 -18.80
N GLU A 118 6.41 1.37 -19.77
CA GLU A 118 7.60 1.41 -20.65
C GLU A 118 8.88 1.62 -19.85
N ILE A 119 8.88 2.51 -18.87
CA ILE A 119 10.07 2.83 -18.06
C ILE A 119 10.45 1.68 -17.12
N SER A 120 9.47 1.02 -16.52
CA SER A 120 9.70 -0.05 -15.53
C SER A 120 9.85 -1.43 -16.14
N GLY A 121 9.32 -1.66 -17.34
CA GLY A 121 9.20 -2.98 -17.96
C GLY A 121 8.20 -3.89 -17.21
N LYS A 122 7.37 -3.35 -16.32
CA LYS A 122 6.40 -4.06 -15.48
C LYS A 122 4.99 -3.51 -15.68
N ASN A 123 3.99 -4.27 -15.27
CA ASN A 123 2.62 -3.73 -15.13
C ASN A 123 2.59 -2.69 -14.02
N VAL A 124 1.93 -1.55 -14.25
CA VAL A 124 1.92 -0.45 -13.27
C VAL A 124 0.55 -0.30 -12.61
N GLU A 125 0.53 -0.40 -11.29
CA GLU A 125 -0.61 -0.06 -10.44
C GLU A 125 -0.43 1.38 -9.91
N LEU A 126 -1.37 2.29 -10.23
CA LEU A 126 -1.29 3.71 -9.86
C LEU A 126 -2.09 3.98 -8.59
N HIS A 127 -1.46 4.58 -7.59
CA HIS A 127 -2.09 5.12 -6.39
C HIS A 127 -2.16 6.64 -6.51
N LEU A 128 -3.35 7.16 -6.81
CA LEU A 128 -3.56 8.58 -7.09
C LEU A 128 -3.91 9.33 -5.80
N ARG A 129 -3.24 10.47 -5.59
CA ARG A 129 -3.53 11.42 -4.51
C ARG A 129 -3.57 12.83 -5.06
N VAL A 130 -4.55 13.62 -4.61
CA VAL A 130 -4.68 15.02 -5.01
C VAL A 130 -4.20 15.91 -3.88
N GLU A 131 -3.21 16.76 -4.16
CA GLU A 131 -2.67 17.76 -3.24
C GLU A 131 -2.71 19.14 -3.92
N PRO A 132 -3.73 19.96 -3.64
CA PRO A 132 -3.88 21.29 -4.28
C PRO A 132 -2.70 22.24 -4.04
N GLU A 133 -1.92 22.01 -2.98
CA GLU A 133 -0.74 22.80 -2.63
C GLU A 133 0.41 22.70 -3.65
N LEU A 134 0.37 21.74 -4.57
CA LEU A 134 1.37 21.58 -5.63
C LEU A 134 1.33 22.67 -6.72
N ILE A 135 0.33 23.56 -6.69
CA ILE A 135 0.11 24.67 -7.67
C ILE A 135 -0.15 24.15 -9.09
N GLY A 136 0.42 23.01 -9.49
CA GLY A 136 0.26 22.38 -10.80
C GLY A 136 1.34 21.32 -11.09
N GLY A 137 1.03 20.43 -12.03
CA GLY A 137 1.91 19.33 -12.40
C GLY A 137 1.63 18.03 -11.65
N VAL A 138 2.50 17.05 -11.85
CA VAL A 138 2.40 15.70 -11.28
C VAL A 138 3.76 15.30 -10.72
N CYS A 139 3.74 14.71 -9.53
CA CYS A 139 4.88 14.04 -8.92
C CYS A 139 4.59 12.54 -8.89
N VAL A 140 5.53 11.73 -9.37
CA VAL A 140 5.40 10.27 -9.42
C VAL A 140 6.58 9.64 -8.68
N ASP A 141 6.28 8.74 -7.74
CA ASP A 141 7.26 7.87 -7.12
C ASP A 141 7.06 6.44 -7.65
N LEU A 142 8.05 5.92 -8.35
CA LEU A 142 8.03 4.59 -8.96
C LEU A 142 9.29 3.83 -8.55
N LEU A 143 9.12 2.71 -7.86
CA LEU A 143 10.23 1.84 -7.41
C LEU A 143 11.32 2.62 -6.64
N GLY A 144 10.93 3.58 -5.81
CA GLY A 144 11.85 4.44 -5.05
C GLY A 144 12.53 5.54 -5.87
N ARG A 145 12.18 5.70 -7.15
CA ARG A 145 12.63 6.82 -7.99
C ARG A 145 11.54 7.86 -8.10
N ARG A 146 11.87 9.08 -7.73
CA ARG A 146 10.94 10.21 -7.78
C ARG A 146 11.09 10.98 -9.08
N TYR A 147 10.00 11.10 -9.81
CA TYR A 147 9.87 11.90 -11.03
C TYR A 147 8.98 13.11 -10.70
N ASP A 148 9.58 14.26 -10.48
CA ASP A 148 8.90 15.49 -10.10
C ASP A 148 8.83 16.44 -11.29
N ASN A 149 7.62 16.61 -11.84
CA ASN A 149 7.32 17.53 -12.94
C ASN A 149 6.35 18.63 -12.48
N THR A 150 6.45 19.05 -11.22
CA THR A 150 5.60 20.11 -10.68
C THR A 150 6.07 21.49 -11.13
N VAL A 151 5.14 22.44 -11.22
CA VAL A 151 5.44 23.86 -11.51
C VAL A 151 6.39 24.42 -10.47
N ARG A 152 6.26 24.04 -9.23
CA ARG A 152 7.14 24.43 -8.12
C ARG A 152 8.61 24.06 -8.39
N THR A 153 8.86 22.83 -8.80
CA THR A 153 10.21 22.34 -9.10
C THR A 153 10.79 23.03 -10.33
N ARG A 154 9.98 23.27 -11.38
CA ARG A 154 10.40 24.03 -12.56
C ARG A 154 10.77 25.47 -12.22
N LEU A 155 10.01 26.16 -11.39
CA LEU A 155 10.32 27.52 -10.93
C LEU A 155 11.61 27.55 -10.08
N GLN A 156 11.82 26.56 -9.23
CA GLN A 156 13.06 26.47 -8.44
C GLN A 156 14.29 26.24 -9.33
N GLN A 157 14.17 25.40 -10.36
CA GLN A 157 15.24 25.19 -11.35
C GLN A 157 15.55 26.46 -12.13
N LEU A 158 14.53 27.17 -12.60
CA LEU A 158 14.70 28.45 -13.30
C LEU A 158 15.40 29.49 -12.40
N ARG A 159 14.98 29.58 -11.14
CA ARG A 159 15.62 30.49 -10.18
C ARG A 159 17.11 30.16 -9.96
N ARG A 160 17.47 28.87 -9.82
CA ARG A 160 18.87 28.44 -9.69
C ARG A 160 19.68 28.82 -10.93
N ASN A 161 19.17 28.51 -12.12
CA ASN A 161 19.87 28.80 -13.37
C ASN A 161 20.12 30.31 -13.58
N LEU A 162 19.21 31.18 -13.07
CA LEU A 162 19.40 32.64 -13.12
C LEU A 162 20.40 33.14 -12.09
N THR A 163 20.53 32.46 -10.94
CA THR A 163 21.48 32.86 -9.86
C THR A 163 22.92 32.35 -10.11
N GLU A 164 23.09 31.29 -10.91
CA GLU A 164 24.39 30.73 -11.29
C GLU A 164 25.02 31.43 -12.52
N GLN A 165 24.31 32.40 -13.13
CA GLN A 165 24.82 33.21 -14.28
C GLN A 165 25.28 34.62 -13.88
N GLU A 166 25.25 34.96 -12.59
CA GLU A 166 25.86 36.17 -12.02
C GLU A 166 27.21 35.83 -11.33
#